data_44bd4eb84041ab3391b1265eacffef8c
#
_entry.id   44bd4eb84041ab3391b1265eacffef8c
#
_cell.length_a   1.000
_cell.length_b   1.000
_cell.length_c   1.000
_cell.angle_alpha   90.00
_cell.angle_beta   90.00
_cell.angle_gamma   90.00
#
_symmetry.space_group_name_H-M   'P 1'
#
loop_
_entity.id
_entity.type
_entity.pdbx_description
1 polymer ?
#
loop_
_entity_poly.entity_id
_entity_poly.type
_entity_poly.pdbx_seq_one_letter_code
_entity_poly.pdbx_strand_id
1 'polypeptide(L)'
;MTQTKGDANLVEMAWDPITRIVGSLGIYTKIDWAAKRVVECHSTSSVFRGYSIFMKGKDPRDAHFITSRICGICGDNHATCSVYNQNMAYGVRPPHLGEWIINLGEAAEYMFDHNIFQENLVGVDYCAKMVGETNPGVLEQANNTEAPHAAEHGYRTIGDIMRSLNPLEGEFYREALQVSRSTREMFCLMEGRHVHPSTLYPGGVGTVATVQLFTDYLTRLTRYVEFMKRCVPMHDDLFDFFYEAIPGYEEVGRRRIMLGCWGSLNDPEYCDFTYRNMESWGRKMFVTPGIVVDGKLVTTSLLDINLGIRILLGSSFYEDWEDQPMFVTQDPLGNPIDQRHPWNQHTIPRPAKRDFDSKYSWTMSPRWFDGTDHLALDTGGGPIARLWVTALAGLVDTPYVKSTGHSVLINLPRTATKPEVTFEWKIPQWSNALERNRARTYFQAYAAGLALHFAEQALSEVRKGNTKTWEPFKVPDEGVSCGFTEAVRGVLSH
;
A
#
# COMPACT_ATOMS: atom_id res chain seq x y z
N MET A 1 23.92 22.94 24.04
CA MET A 1 24.52 22.79 22.69
C MET A 1 26.02 22.90 22.83
N THR A 2 26.72 21.81 22.88
CA THR A 2 28.18 21.75 22.94
C THR A 2 28.67 21.50 21.52
N GLN A 3 29.16 22.55 20.87
CA GLN A 3 29.87 22.43 19.58
C GLN A 3 31.23 21.81 19.83
N THR A 4 31.44 20.61 19.32
CA THR A 4 32.77 20.01 19.20
C THR A 4 33.50 20.65 18.00
N LYS A 5 34.72 21.15 18.23
CA LYS A 5 35.61 21.85 17.28
C LYS A 5 36.15 20.92 16.17
N GLY A 6 35.30 20.38 15.33
CA GLY A 6 35.70 19.53 14.20
C GLY A 6 34.77 19.60 13.00
N ASP A 7 33.51 20.03 13.21
CA ASP A 7 32.42 19.89 12.26
C ASP A 7 31.66 21.21 12.03
N ALA A 8 32.35 22.29 11.73
CA ALA A 8 31.75 23.64 11.63
C ALA A 8 30.63 23.78 10.57
N ASN A 9 30.43 22.77 9.72
CA ASN A 9 29.40 22.76 8.66
C ASN A 9 28.32 21.68 8.86
N LEU A 10 28.39 20.86 9.92
CA LEU A 10 27.41 19.82 10.18
C LEU A 10 26.30 20.35 11.12
N VAL A 11 25.06 20.23 10.65
CA VAL A 11 23.86 20.63 11.40
C VAL A 11 23.03 19.38 11.69
N GLU A 12 22.71 19.18 12.97
CA GLU A 12 21.79 18.12 13.39
C GLU A 12 20.38 18.69 13.45
N MET A 13 19.43 17.99 12.81
CA MET A 13 18.02 18.35 12.78
C MET A 13 17.17 17.12 13.09
N ALA A 14 16.18 17.31 13.98
CA ALA A 14 15.19 16.30 14.30
C ALA A 14 13.79 16.84 14.02
N TRP A 15 12.98 16.03 13.35
CA TRP A 15 11.55 16.24 13.14
C TRP A 15 10.80 15.10 13.82
N ASP A 16 10.22 15.35 15.01
CA ASP A 16 9.45 14.36 15.75
C ASP A 16 8.26 15.04 16.47
N PRO A 17 7.04 14.75 16.06
CA PRO A 17 6.65 13.90 14.92
C PRO A 17 6.76 14.63 13.58
N ILE A 18 6.97 13.87 12.51
CA ILE A 18 6.79 14.37 11.14
C ILE A 18 5.30 14.41 10.80
N THR A 19 4.88 15.38 9.98
CA THR A 19 3.48 15.58 9.60
C THR A 19 3.10 14.80 8.33
N ARG A 20 1.80 14.72 8.03
CA ARG A 20 1.22 14.11 6.82
C ARG A 20 1.61 12.64 6.63
N ILE A 21 1.68 11.91 7.73
CA ILE A 21 1.98 10.49 7.77
C ILE A 21 1.01 9.77 8.71
N VAL A 22 0.89 8.45 8.55
CA VAL A 22 0.13 7.59 9.45
C VAL A 22 1.04 6.98 10.50
N GLY A 23 0.62 7.05 11.77
CA GLY A 23 1.40 6.62 12.92
C GLY A 23 2.31 7.71 13.47
N SER A 24 3.24 7.31 14.33
CA SER A 24 4.26 8.17 14.88
C SER A 24 5.59 7.92 14.18
N LEU A 25 6.10 8.92 13.50
CA LEU A 25 7.39 8.88 12.83
C LEU A 25 8.19 10.11 13.20
N GLY A 26 9.37 9.91 13.75
CA GLY A 26 10.41 10.92 13.85
C GLY A 26 11.50 10.66 12.83
N ILE A 27 12.11 11.72 12.35
CA ILE A 27 13.27 11.65 11.45
C ILE A 27 14.38 12.52 12.07
N TYR A 28 15.54 11.91 12.27
CA TYR A 28 16.76 12.58 12.64
C TYR A 28 17.70 12.64 11.46
N THR A 29 18.30 13.80 11.20
CA THR A 29 19.28 13.98 10.13
C THR A 29 20.50 14.74 10.62
N LYS A 30 21.66 14.39 10.10
CA LYS A 30 22.89 15.17 10.17
C LYS A 30 23.20 15.67 8.76
N ILE A 31 23.27 16.97 8.60
CA ILE A 31 23.36 17.63 7.29
C ILE A 31 24.70 18.35 7.18
N ASP A 32 25.47 18.04 6.14
CA ASP A 32 26.57 18.86 5.70
C ASP A 32 26.00 20.02 4.86
N TRP A 33 25.89 21.18 5.50
CA TRP A 33 25.27 22.35 4.90
C TRP A 33 26.09 22.94 3.75
N ALA A 34 27.42 22.79 3.81
CA ALA A 34 28.33 23.25 2.74
C ALA A 34 28.21 22.35 1.48
N ALA A 35 28.19 21.04 1.69
CA ALA A 35 28.02 20.06 0.62
C ALA A 35 26.56 19.89 0.18
N LYS A 36 25.58 20.50 0.86
CA LYS A 36 24.13 20.37 0.64
C LYS A 36 23.67 18.90 0.61
N ARG A 37 24.14 18.12 1.57
CA ARG A 37 23.96 16.68 1.59
C ARG A 37 23.64 16.18 3.00
N VAL A 38 22.69 15.24 3.10
CA VAL A 38 22.45 14.47 4.31
C VAL A 38 23.54 13.41 4.47
N VAL A 39 24.28 13.41 5.55
CA VAL A 39 25.38 12.47 5.84
C VAL A 39 24.97 11.35 6.76
N GLU A 40 23.92 11.58 7.58
CA GLU A 40 23.34 10.58 8.48
C GLU A 40 21.82 10.80 8.55
N CYS A 41 21.03 9.72 8.52
CA CYS A 41 19.59 9.77 8.67
C CYS A 41 19.09 8.54 9.43
N HIS A 42 18.26 8.78 10.43
CA HIS A 42 17.57 7.73 11.18
C HIS A 42 16.08 8.03 11.22
N SER A 43 15.27 6.98 11.08
CA SER A 43 13.83 7.06 11.33
C SER A 43 13.50 6.32 12.63
N THR A 44 12.56 6.86 13.39
CA THR A 44 12.12 6.28 14.65
C THR A 44 10.59 6.29 14.77
N SER A 45 10.04 5.25 15.36
CA SER A 45 8.67 5.27 15.87
C SER A 45 8.74 5.48 17.37
N SER A 46 8.21 6.61 17.87
CA SER A 46 8.24 7.01 19.27
C SER A 46 7.10 6.43 20.11
N VAL A 47 6.11 5.75 19.46
CA VAL A 47 4.93 5.20 20.14
C VAL A 47 4.96 3.69 20.18
N PHE A 48 4.84 3.13 21.39
CA PHE A 48 4.64 1.71 21.64
C PHE A 48 3.19 1.43 22.01
N ARG A 49 2.52 0.49 21.32
CA ARG A 49 1.15 0.08 21.61
C ARG A 49 1.01 -1.40 22.00
N GLY A 50 2.03 -2.22 21.78
CA GLY A 50 2.17 -3.57 22.28
C GLY A 50 1.22 -4.64 21.70
N TYR A 51 0.77 -4.51 20.46
CA TYR A 51 -0.15 -5.48 19.84
C TYR A 51 0.36 -6.92 19.92
N SER A 52 1.62 -7.17 19.61
CA SER A 52 2.23 -8.50 19.68
C SER A 52 2.33 -9.07 21.12
N ILE A 53 2.11 -8.25 22.15
CA ILE A 53 2.08 -8.67 23.52
C ILE A 53 0.63 -8.96 23.99
N PHE A 54 -0.27 -7.98 23.83
CA PHE A 54 -1.61 -8.13 24.38
C PHE A 54 -2.52 -9.05 23.55
N MET A 55 -2.16 -9.37 22.31
CA MET A 55 -2.86 -10.38 21.51
C MET A 55 -2.70 -11.79 22.07
N LYS A 56 -1.62 -12.07 22.80
CA LYS A 56 -1.41 -13.36 23.45
C LYS A 56 -2.52 -13.65 24.45
N GLY A 57 -3.11 -14.87 24.37
CA GLY A 57 -4.21 -15.30 25.23
C GLY A 57 -5.58 -14.73 24.86
N LYS A 58 -5.71 -13.99 23.76
CA LYS A 58 -7.01 -13.58 23.23
C LYS A 58 -7.66 -14.70 22.44
N ASP A 59 -8.98 -14.65 22.34
CA ASP A 59 -9.72 -15.56 21.46
C ASP A 59 -9.29 -15.30 20.00
N PRO A 60 -8.82 -16.31 19.27
CA PRO A 60 -8.36 -16.12 17.90
C PRO A 60 -9.47 -15.65 16.95
N ARG A 61 -10.76 -15.85 17.31
CA ARG A 61 -11.89 -15.33 16.53
C ARG A 61 -11.95 -13.81 16.51
N ASP A 62 -11.41 -13.14 17.53
CA ASP A 62 -11.42 -11.69 17.66
C ASP A 62 -10.19 -11.02 16.99
N ALA A 63 -9.25 -11.79 16.45
CA ALA A 63 -7.98 -11.29 15.96
C ALA A 63 -8.17 -10.18 14.90
N HIS A 64 -9.01 -10.40 13.89
CA HIS A 64 -9.28 -9.41 12.83
C HIS A 64 -9.89 -8.12 13.38
N PHE A 65 -10.78 -8.22 14.36
CA PHE A 65 -11.39 -7.05 14.99
C PHE A 65 -10.35 -6.24 15.77
N ILE A 66 -9.47 -6.89 16.54
CA ILE A 66 -8.44 -6.24 17.34
C ILE A 66 -7.37 -5.63 16.45
N THR A 67 -6.83 -6.39 15.50
CA THR A 67 -5.74 -5.94 14.62
C THR A 67 -6.17 -4.80 13.69
N SER A 68 -7.44 -4.72 13.33
CA SER A 68 -7.98 -3.58 12.61
C SER A 68 -7.63 -2.24 13.29
N ARG A 69 -7.53 -2.19 14.62
CA ARG A 69 -7.20 -0.97 15.39
C ARG A 69 -5.70 -0.65 15.42
N ILE A 70 -4.88 -1.43 14.73
CA ILE A 70 -3.47 -1.07 14.52
C ILE A 70 -3.37 0.27 13.79
N CYS A 71 -4.23 0.50 12.80
CA CYS A 71 -4.20 1.70 11.99
C CYS A 71 -5.59 2.36 11.87
N GLY A 72 -5.61 3.68 11.91
CA GLY A 72 -6.82 4.49 11.70
C GLY A 72 -7.06 4.88 10.23
N ILE A 73 -6.15 4.49 9.31
CA ILE A 73 -6.29 4.67 7.85
C ILE A 73 -6.44 3.32 7.15
N CYS A 74 -5.58 2.34 7.45
CA CYS A 74 -5.57 1.01 6.81
C CYS A 74 -6.08 -0.10 7.75
N GLY A 75 -7.03 0.22 8.59
CA GLY A 75 -7.58 -0.73 9.57
C GLY A 75 -8.36 -1.88 8.92
N ASP A 76 -8.93 -1.65 7.76
CA ASP A 76 -9.55 -2.65 6.89
C ASP A 76 -8.52 -3.65 6.37
N ASN A 77 -7.39 -3.17 5.82
CA ASN A 77 -6.32 -4.07 5.35
C ASN A 77 -5.77 -4.93 6.49
N HIS A 78 -5.65 -4.38 7.73
CA HIS A 78 -5.29 -5.18 8.90
C HIS A 78 -6.35 -6.23 9.23
N ALA A 79 -7.63 -5.89 9.13
CA ALA A 79 -8.72 -6.85 9.33
C ALA A 79 -8.71 -7.94 8.26
N THR A 80 -8.60 -7.56 6.98
CA THR A 80 -8.54 -8.48 5.84
C THR A 80 -7.35 -9.42 5.95
N CYS A 81 -6.15 -8.90 6.25
CA CYS A 81 -4.96 -9.72 6.46
C CYS A 81 -5.15 -10.74 7.59
N SER A 82 -5.76 -10.32 8.71
CA SER A 82 -6.09 -11.23 9.81
C SER A 82 -7.14 -12.26 9.42
N VAL A 83 -8.18 -11.87 8.66
CA VAL A 83 -9.19 -12.82 8.17
C VAL A 83 -8.57 -13.84 7.24
N TYR A 84 -7.65 -13.45 6.36
CA TYR A 84 -6.93 -14.40 5.49
C TYR A 84 -6.06 -15.37 6.30
N ASN A 85 -5.38 -14.87 7.33
CA ASN A 85 -4.67 -15.70 8.28
C ASN A 85 -5.63 -16.70 9.00
N GLN A 86 -6.75 -16.19 9.53
CA GLN A 86 -7.77 -17.02 10.20
C GLN A 86 -8.40 -18.04 9.23
N ASN A 87 -8.68 -17.68 7.98
CA ASN A 87 -9.18 -18.59 6.96
C ASN A 87 -8.22 -19.77 6.76
N MET A 88 -6.91 -19.49 6.66
CA MET A 88 -5.88 -20.53 6.56
C MET A 88 -5.83 -21.40 7.82
N ALA A 89 -5.83 -20.77 9.01
CA ALA A 89 -5.78 -21.50 10.28
C ALA A 89 -7.00 -22.40 10.51
N TYR A 90 -8.19 -21.95 10.11
CA TYR A 90 -9.46 -22.65 10.34
C TYR A 90 -9.84 -23.58 9.19
N GLY A 91 -9.08 -23.58 8.11
CA GLY A 91 -9.37 -24.37 6.91
C GLY A 91 -10.70 -23.98 6.26
N VAL A 92 -11.07 -22.71 6.31
CA VAL A 92 -12.31 -22.19 5.73
C VAL A 92 -12.04 -21.36 4.49
N ARG A 93 -12.86 -21.55 3.47
CA ARG A 93 -12.82 -20.77 2.23
C ARG A 93 -14.10 -19.95 2.10
N PRO A 94 -14.02 -18.62 1.94
CA PRO A 94 -15.20 -17.82 1.64
C PRO A 94 -15.90 -18.29 0.37
N PRO A 95 -17.25 -18.16 0.26
CA PRO A 95 -17.93 -18.27 -1.02
C PRO A 95 -17.36 -17.27 -2.02
N HIS A 96 -17.39 -17.56 -3.33
CA HIS A 96 -16.87 -16.65 -4.36
C HIS A 96 -17.47 -15.25 -4.25
N LEU A 97 -18.78 -15.14 -4.02
CA LEU A 97 -19.43 -13.85 -3.83
C LEU A 97 -18.92 -13.10 -2.60
N GLY A 98 -18.62 -13.80 -1.51
CA GLY A 98 -18.02 -13.19 -0.32
C GLY A 98 -16.65 -12.60 -0.61
N GLU A 99 -15.79 -13.33 -1.33
CA GLU A 99 -14.46 -12.85 -1.71
C GLU A 99 -14.53 -11.70 -2.72
N TRP A 100 -15.46 -11.71 -3.68
CA TRP A 100 -15.68 -10.55 -4.55
C TRP A 100 -16.10 -9.30 -3.77
N ILE A 101 -16.89 -9.43 -2.71
CA ILE A 101 -17.28 -8.30 -1.85
C ILE A 101 -16.06 -7.79 -1.07
N ILE A 102 -15.21 -8.67 -0.53
CA ILE A 102 -13.95 -8.28 0.13
C ILE A 102 -13.06 -7.52 -0.86
N ASN A 103 -12.86 -8.04 -2.06
CA ASN A 103 -12.07 -7.38 -3.10
C ASN A 103 -12.62 -6.00 -3.49
N LEU A 104 -13.95 -5.83 -3.52
CA LEU A 104 -14.58 -4.53 -3.77
C LEU A 104 -14.35 -3.55 -2.60
N GLY A 105 -14.34 -4.02 -1.36
CA GLY A 105 -13.96 -3.24 -0.19
C GLY A 105 -12.50 -2.78 -0.27
N GLU A 106 -11.58 -3.71 -0.46
CA GLU A 106 -10.14 -3.43 -0.58
C GLU A 106 -9.83 -2.49 -1.77
N ALA A 107 -10.50 -2.66 -2.91
CA ALA A 107 -10.35 -1.74 -4.05
C ALA A 107 -10.85 -0.32 -3.71
N ALA A 108 -11.96 -0.20 -2.97
CA ALA A 108 -12.47 1.09 -2.51
C ALA A 108 -11.49 1.76 -1.55
N GLU A 109 -10.81 1.00 -0.70
CA GLU A 109 -9.80 1.50 0.22
C GLU A 109 -8.56 2.00 -0.53
N TYR A 110 -8.07 1.28 -1.54
CA TYR A 110 -6.99 1.79 -2.40
C TYR A 110 -7.38 3.11 -3.07
N MET A 111 -8.60 3.20 -3.59
CA MET A 111 -9.11 4.43 -4.20
C MET A 111 -9.22 5.57 -3.19
N PHE A 112 -9.62 5.29 -1.95
CA PHE A 112 -9.71 6.28 -0.87
C PHE A 112 -8.35 6.79 -0.46
N ASP A 113 -7.46 5.91 0.01
CA ASP A 113 -6.18 6.32 0.60
C ASP A 113 -5.28 6.99 -0.44
N HIS A 114 -5.20 6.40 -1.63
CA HIS A 114 -4.31 6.96 -2.65
C HIS A 114 -4.78 8.30 -3.15
N ASN A 115 -6.10 8.52 -3.26
CA ASN A 115 -6.64 9.82 -3.60
C ASN A 115 -6.31 10.87 -2.52
N ILE A 116 -6.63 10.59 -1.25
CA ILE A 116 -6.36 11.56 -0.18
C ILE A 116 -4.85 11.80 0.02
N PHE A 117 -4.05 10.74 -0.11
CA PHE A 117 -2.60 10.86 -0.02
C PHE A 117 -2.03 11.70 -1.15
N GLN A 118 -2.39 11.38 -2.39
CA GLN A 118 -1.86 12.04 -3.57
C GLN A 118 -2.30 13.50 -3.67
N GLU A 119 -3.58 13.79 -3.44
CA GLU A 119 -4.14 15.11 -3.71
C GLU A 119 -4.09 16.04 -2.49
N ASN A 120 -4.29 15.51 -1.30
CA ASN A 120 -4.45 16.33 -0.10
C ASN A 120 -3.24 16.29 0.84
N LEU A 121 -2.36 15.31 0.73
CA LEU A 121 -1.14 15.22 1.54
C LEU A 121 0.12 15.56 0.72
N VAL A 122 0.37 14.86 -0.38
CA VAL A 122 1.54 15.08 -1.24
C VAL A 122 1.31 16.23 -2.21
N GLY A 123 0.11 16.37 -2.76
CA GLY A 123 -0.22 17.41 -3.75
C GLY A 123 0.08 18.82 -3.27
N VAL A 124 0.03 19.06 -1.97
CA VAL A 124 0.40 20.37 -1.38
C VAL A 124 1.87 20.73 -1.57
N ASP A 125 2.75 19.74 -1.76
CA ASP A 125 4.18 20.01 -2.03
C ASP A 125 4.40 20.51 -3.47
N TYR A 126 3.48 20.23 -4.38
CA TYR A 126 3.50 20.61 -5.78
C TYR A 126 2.55 21.78 -6.09
N CYS A 127 1.84 22.32 -5.08
CA CYS A 127 0.89 23.40 -5.28
C CYS A 127 1.59 24.76 -5.55
N ALA A 128 0.89 25.68 -6.21
CA ALA A 128 1.43 26.97 -6.58
C ALA A 128 1.93 27.79 -5.36
N LYS A 129 1.28 27.68 -4.21
CA LYS A 129 1.71 28.37 -2.98
C LYS A 129 3.10 27.87 -2.52
N MET A 130 3.26 26.55 -2.38
CA MET A 130 4.51 25.97 -1.90
C MET A 130 5.65 26.17 -2.91
N VAL A 131 5.40 25.93 -4.19
CA VAL A 131 6.40 26.13 -5.25
C VAL A 131 6.76 27.61 -5.37
N GLY A 132 5.81 28.54 -5.23
CA GLY A 132 6.07 29.97 -5.25
C GLY A 132 6.93 30.44 -4.08
N GLU A 133 6.80 29.86 -2.91
CA GLU A 133 7.60 30.18 -1.72
C GLU A 133 9.02 29.60 -1.79
N THR A 134 9.17 28.39 -2.35
CA THR A 134 10.46 27.66 -2.35
C THR A 134 11.24 27.82 -3.62
N ASN A 135 10.58 27.91 -4.78
CA ASN A 135 11.17 27.96 -6.12
C ASN A 135 10.37 28.90 -7.06
N PRO A 136 10.34 30.21 -6.81
CA PRO A 136 9.48 31.14 -7.55
C PRO A 136 9.74 31.14 -9.07
N GLY A 137 10.99 30.92 -9.52
CA GLY A 137 11.31 30.78 -10.94
C GLY A 137 10.69 29.56 -11.60
N VAL A 138 10.54 28.46 -10.87
CA VAL A 138 9.84 27.26 -11.37
C VAL A 138 8.35 27.54 -11.53
N LEU A 139 7.74 28.28 -10.60
CA LEU A 139 6.33 28.68 -10.74
C LEU A 139 6.12 29.63 -11.92
N GLU A 140 7.05 30.57 -12.15
CA GLU A 140 6.99 31.45 -13.32
C GLU A 140 7.07 30.65 -14.62
N GLN A 141 7.99 29.68 -14.71
CA GLN A 141 8.08 28.77 -15.85
C GLN A 141 6.77 27.97 -16.03
N ALA A 142 6.23 27.39 -14.95
CA ALA A 142 4.97 26.63 -14.97
C ALA A 142 3.78 27.46 -15.49
N ASN A 143 3.71 28.74 -15.14
CA ASN A 143 2.66 29.65 -15.62
C ASN A 143 2.72 29.88 -17.14
N ASN A 144 3.88 29.73 -17.75
CA ASN A 144 4.12 29.93 -19.18
C ASN A 144 4.22 28.60 -19.97
N THR A 145 4.19 27.46 -19.29
CA THR A 145 4.24 26.13 -19.93
C THR A 145 2.81 25.60 -20.14
N GLU A 146 2.44 25.36 -21.38
CA GLU A 146 1.17 24.73 -21.72
C GLU A 146 1.16 23.26 -21.24
N ALA A 147 0.04 22.81 -20.70
CA ALA A 147 -0.13 21.42 -20.29
C ALA A 147 -0.41 20.55 -21.53
N PRO A 148 0.40 19.50 -21.81
CA PRO A 148 0.22 18.64 -22.98
C PRO A 148 -1.16 17.99 -23.06
N HIS A 149 -1.72 17.60 -21.93
CA HIS A 149 -3.04 16.92 -21.83
C HIS A 149 -4.17 17.84 -21.35
N ALA A 150 -4.10 19.14 -21.69
CA ALA A 150 -5.10 20.14 -21.28
C ALA A 150 -6.53 19.78 -21.71
N ALA A 151 -6.71 19.07 -22.83
CA ALA A 151 -8.01 18.64 -23.33
C ALA A 151 -8.67 17.59 -22.41
N GLU A 152 -7.88 16.74 -21.77
CA GLU A 152 -8.35 15.66 -20.91
C GLU A 152 -8.72 16.16 -19.51
N HIS A 153 -7.89 17.00 -18.89
CA HIS A 153 -8.04 17.44 -17.49
C HIS A 153 -8.60 18.87 -17.35
N GLY A 154 -8.54 19.70 -18.39
CA GLY A 154 -9.16 21.02 -18.42
C GLY A 154 -8.27 22.18 -17.93
N TYR A 155 -7.01 21.95 -17.52
CA TYR A 155 -6.07 22.99 -17.11
C TYR A 155 -5.14 23.36 -18.29
N ARG A 156 -5.08 24.65 -18.62
CA ARG A 156 -4.35 25.09 -19.81
C ARG A 156 -2.82 25.07 -19.60
N THR A 157 -2.36 25.45 -18.41
CA THR A 157 -0.93 25.52 -18.08
C THR A 157 -0.60 24.64 -16.87
N ILE A 158 0.67 24.30 -16.73
CA ILE A 158 1.16 23.61 -15.53
C ILE A 158 0.91 24.45 -14.27
N GLY A 159 1.04 25.79 -14.38
CA GLY A 159 0.69 26.70 -13.30
C GLY A 159 -0.79 26.64 -12.89
N ASP A 160 -1.72 26.34 -13.82
CA ASP A 160 -3.13 26.11 -13.51
C ASP A 160 -3.31 24.82 -12.72
N ILE A 161 -2.61 23.74 -13.09
CA ILE A 161 -2.57 22.49 -12.32
C ILE A 161 -2.08 22.77 -10.90
N MET A 162 -0.93 23.45 -10.75
CA MET A 162 -0.39 23.79 -9.43
C MET A 162 -1.37 24.63 -8.59
N ARG A 163 -2.09 25.59 -9.19
CA ARG A 163 -3.11 26.36 -8.48
C ARG A 163 -4.29 25.53 -8.03
N SER A 164 -4.71 24.57 -8.86
CA SER A 164 -5.81 23.66 -8.53
C SER A 164 -5.54 22.77 -7.32
N LEU A 165 -4.25 22.58 -6.98
CA LEU A 165 -3.78 21.81 -5.80
C LEU A 165 -3.59 22.67 -4.55
N ASN A 166 -3.77 24.00 -4.59
CA ASN A 166 -3.62 24.85 -3.40
C ASN A 166 -4.53 24.36 -2.26
N PRO A 167 -4.00 24.17 -1.04
CA PRO A 167 -4.78 23.68 0.09
C PRO A 167 -6.02 24.55 0.35
N LEU A 168 -7.17 23.91 0.49
CA LEU A 168 -8.51 24.49 0.77
C LEU A 168 -9.09 25.39 -0.33
N GLU A 169 -8.28 26.00 -1.16
CA GLU A 169 -8.70 26.95 -2.21
C GLU A 169 -8.78 26.28 -3.58
N GLY A 170 -7.84 25.39 -3.89
CA GLY A 170 -7.74 24.71 -5.18
C GLY A 170 -8.98 23.88 -5.51
N GLU A 171 -9.40 23.95 -6.75
CA GLU A 171 -10.57 23.23 -7.24
C GLU A 171 -10.36 21.71 -7.14
N PHE A 172 -9.24 21.22 -7.64
CA PHE A 172 -8.91 19.79 -7.64
C PHE A 172 -8.68 19.26 -6.20
N TYR A 173 -8.03 20.05 -5.34
CA TYR A 173 -7.89 19.73 -3.92
C TYR A 173 -9.24 19.50 -3.25
N ARG A 174 -10.24 20.39 -3.50
CA ARG A 174 -11.59 20.27 -2.93
C ARG A 174 -12.38 19.12 -3.54
N GLU A 175 -12.25 18.91 -4.85
CA GLU A 175 -12.87 17.77 -5.52
C GLU A 175 -12.36 16.43 -4.95
N ALA A 176 -11.07 16.31 -4.74
CA ALA A 176 -10.44 15.12 -4.14
C ALA A 176 -11.04 14.78 -2.76
N LEU A 177 -11.39 15.78 -1.94
CA LEU A 177 -12.08 15.54 -0.66
C LEU A 177 -13.48 14.95 -0.86
N GLN A 178 -14.22 15.37 -1.89
CA GLN A 178 -15.53 14.80 -2.22
C GLN A 178 -15.39 13.37 -2.78
N VAL A 179 -14.39 13.15 -3.60
CA VAL A 179 -14.05 11.82 -4.13
C VAL A 179 -13.68 10.86 -2.98
N SER A 180 -12.86 11.31 -2.03
CA SER A 180 -12.53 10.53 -0.83
C SER A 180 -13.76 10.14 -0.01
N ARG A 181 -14.75 11.01 0.08
CA ARG A 181 -16.01 10.69 0.73
C ARG A 181 -16.76 9.58 -0.01
N SER A 182 -16.85 9.70 -1.34
CA SER A 182 -17.55 8.74 -2.18
C SER A 182 -16.93 7.34 -2.12
N THR A 183 -15.60 7.25 -2.09
CA THR A 183 -14.89 5.96 -1.98
C THR A 183 -15.10 5.30 -0.61
N ARG A 184 -15.15 6.09 0.48
CA ARG A 184 -15.55 5.56 1.80
C ARG A 184 -16.98 5.05 1.83
N GLU A 185 -17.90 5.71 1.13
CA GLU A 185 -19.27 5.20 0.99
C GLU A 185 -19.28 3.87 0.22
N MET A 186 -18.43 3.70 -0.82
CA MET A 186 -18.28 2.43 -1.53
C MET A 186 -17.79 1.32 -0.60
N PHE A 187 -16.79 1.61 0.23
CA PHE A 187 -16.32 0.68 1.25
C PHE A 187 -17.44 0.28 2.24
N CYS A 188 -18.18 1.26 2.75
CA CYS A 188 -19.29 1.02 3.69
C CYS A 188 -20.40 0.15 3.09
N LEU A 189 -20.67 0.25 1.78
CA LEU A 189 -21.61 -0.63 1.09
C LEU A 189 -21.14 -2.10 1.16
N MET A 190 -19.85 -2.34 1.04
CA MET A 190 -19.27 -3.70 1.03
C MET A 190 -19.06 -4.26 2.44
N GLU A 191 -18.52 -3.46 3.36
CA GLU A 191 -18.03 -3.94 4.65
C GLU A 191 -18.64 -3.23 5.88
N GLY A 192 -19.71 -2.47 5.66
CA GLY A 192 -20.56 -1.89 6.70
C GLY A 192 -20.03 -0.60 7.31
N ARG A 193 -18.73 -0.46 7.58
CA ARG A 193 -18.13 0.72 8.21
C ARG A 193 -16.68 0.91 7.77
N HIS A 194 -16.34 2.11 7.36
CA HIS A 194 -14.96 2.56 7.12
C HIS A 194 -14.41 3.22 8.41
N VAL A 195 -13.20 2.95 8.84
CA VAL A 195 -12.05 2.19 8.30
C VAL A 195 -11.93 0.81 8.98
N HIS A 196 -12.77 0.52 9.92
CA HIS A 196 -12.79 -0.72 10.70
C HIS A 196 -14.03 -1.51 10.31
N PRO A 197 -13.93 -2.49 9.40
CA PRO A 197 -15.07 -3.21 8.87
C PRO A 197 -15.90 -3.86 9.99
N SER A 198 -17.21 -3.91 9.79
CA SER A 198 -18.16 -4.49 10.75
C SER A 198 -18.84 -5.74 10.24
N THR A 199 -18.66 -6.10 8.98
CA THR A 199 -19.27 -7.27 8.35
C THR A 199 -18.24 -8.29 7.84
N LEU A 200 -16.94 -8.01 8.00
CA LEU A 200 -15.85 -8.90 7.62
C LEU A 200 -15.54 -9.89 8.75
N TYR A 201 -15.55 -11.20 8.45
CA TYR A 201 -15.29 -12.28 9.39
C TYR A 201 -14.49 -13.41 8.73
N PRO A 202 -13.84 -14.29 9.50
CA PRO A 202 -13.36 -15.55 8.95
C PRO A 202 -14.48 -16.29 8.22
N GLY A 203 -14.19 -16.77 7.03
CA GLY A 203 -15.18 -17.43 6.17
C GLY A 203 -15.95 -16.48 5.23
N GLY A 204 -15.70 -15.16 5.24
CA GLY A 204 -16.30 -14.23 4.31
C GLY A 204 -16.86 -12.95 4.94
N VAL A 205 -18.00 -12.49 4.46
CA VAL A 205 -18.66 -11.25 4.89
C VAL A 205 -20.14 -11.49 5.26
N GLY A 206 -20.63 -10.74 6.25
CA GLY A 206 -22.05 -10.74 6.64
C GLY A 206 -22.92 -9.81 5.78
N THR A 207 -22.38 -9.21 4.74
CA THR A 207 -23.09 -8.29 3.85
C THR A 207 -24.11 -9.03 2.99
N VAL A 208 -25.34 -8.53 2.96
CA VAL A 208 -26.41 -9.09 2.12
C VAL A 208 -26.24 -8.59 0.69
N ALA A 209 -25.87 -9.48 -0.20
CA ALA A 209 -25.62 -9.18 -1.60
C ALA A 209 -26.94 -9.03 -2.37
N THR A 210 -27.19 -7.85 -2.92
CA THR A 210 -28.34 -7.55 -3.76
C THR A 210 -27.91 -6.82 -5.03
N VAL A 211 -28.70 -6.89 -6.08
CA VAL A 211 -28.45 -6.09 -7.31
C VAL A 211 -28.39 -4.62 -7.00
N GLN A 212 -29.24 -4.12 -6.08
CA GLN A 212 -29.22 -2.71 -5.68
C GLN A 212 -27.90 -2.30 -5.04
N LEU A 213 -27.35 -3.14 -4.14
CA LEU A 213 -26.05 -2.89 -3.48
C LEU A 213 -24.95 -2.63 -4.51
N PHE A 214 -24.83 -3.51 -5.51
CA PHE A 214 -23.81 -3.37 -6.56
C PHE A 214 -24.11 -2.21 -7.51
N THR A 215 -25.37 -1.89 -7.76
CA THR A 215 -25.77 -0.70 -8.55
C THR A 215 -25.34 0.58 -7.83
N ASP A 216 -25.53 0.66 -6.52
CA ASP A 216 -25.13 1.81 -5.70
C ASP A 216 -23.61 1.96 -5.66
N TYR A 217 -22.88 0.84 -5.61
CA TYR A 217 -21.41 0.82 -5.71
C TYR A 217 -20.96 1.30 -7.10
N LEU A 218 -21.49 0.73 -8.18
CA LEU A 218 -21.14 1.09 -9.56
C LEU A 218 -21.44 2.54 -9.90
N THR A 219 -22.50 3.11 -9.33
CA THR A 219 -22.83 4.53 -9.52
C THR A 219 -21.72 5.45 -8.99
N ARG A 220 -21.14 5.10 -7.84
CA ARG A 220 -20.01 5.83 -7.25
C ARG A 220 -18.72 5.56 -8.00
N LEU A 221 -18.47 4.31 -8.36
CA LEU A 221 -17.31 3.89 -9.12
C LEU A 221 -17.24 4.59 -10.49
N THR A 222 -18.38 4.76 -11.17
CA THR A 222 -18.43 5.49 -12.45
C THR A 222 -17.93 6.93 -12.30
N ARG A 223 -18.32 7.63 -11.24
CA ARG A 223 -17.81 8.97 -10.94
C ARG A 223 -16.31 8.97 -10.65
N TYR A 224 -15.85 7.97 -9.94
CA TYR A 224 -14.42 7.80 -9.68
C TYR A 224 -13.62 7.53 -10.97
N VAL A 225 -14.15 6.71 -11.87
CA VAL A 225 -13.57 6.48 -13.20
C VAL A 225 -13.46 7.79 -14.00
N GLU A 226 -14.49 8.63 -13.99
CA GLU A 226 -14.44 9.96 -14.63
C GLU A 226 -13.38 10.88 -14.00
N PHE A 227 -13.25 10.84 -12.69
CA PHE A 227 -12.17 11.56 -11.98
C PHE A 227 -10.79 11.08 -12.41
N MET A 228 -10.57 9.75 -12.48
CA MET A 228 -9.28 9.18 -12.87
C MET A 228 -8.87 9.49 -14.31
N LYS A 229 -9.83 9.61 -15.23
CA LYS A 229 -9.56 10.04 -16.62
C LYS A 229 -9.01 11.46 -16.74
N ARG A 230 -9.17 12.28 -15.70
CA ARG A 230 -8.55 13.62 -15.60
C ARG A 230 -7.32 13.60 -14.72
N CYS A 231 -7.35 12.81 -13.66
CA CYS A 231 -6.28 12.75 -12.64
C CYS A 231 -4.97 12.20 -13.21
N VAL A 232 -5.02 11.10 -13.98
CA VAL A 232 -3.80 10.48 -14.54
C VAL A 232 -3.05 11.44 -15.47
N PRO A 233 -3.64 11.99 -16.54
CA PRO A 233 -2.90 12.88 -17.43
C PRO A 233 -2.47 14.19 -16.75
N MET A 234 -3.23 14.68 -15.77
CA MET A 234 -2.85 15.86 -15.00
C MET A 234 -1.55 15.63 -14.20
N HIS A 235 -1.41 14.48 -13.56
CA HIS A 235 -0.19 14.16 -12.82
C HIS A 235 0.99 13.83 -13.73
N ASP A 236 0.74 13.24 -14.91
CA ASP A 236 1.80 13.04 -15.89
C ASP A 236 2.38 14.38 -16.35
N ASP A 237 1.52 15.33 -16.74
CA ASP A 237 1.94 16.69 -17.12
C ASP A 237 2.73 17.38 -15.99
N LEU A 238 2.24 17.28 -14.75
CA LEU A 238 2.87 17.89 -13.59
C LEU A 238 4.26 17.30 -13.30
N PHE A 239 4.39 15.98 -13.29
CA PHE A 239 5.64 15.31 -12.94
C PHE A 239 6.68 15.40 -14.06
N ASP A 240 6.25 15.33 -15.32
CA ASP A 240 7.14 15.53 -16.47
C ASP A 240 7.69 16.96 -16.49
N PHE A 241 6.85 17.96 -16.20
CA PHE A 241 7.32 19.34 -16.02
C PHE A 241 8.39 19.47 -14.93
N PHE A 242 8.23 18.81 -13.78
CA PHE A 242 9.24 18.89 -12.72
C PHE A 242 10.58 18.25 -13.11
N TYR A 243 10.59 17.19 -13.91
CA TYR A 243 11.81 16.62 -14.45
C TYR A 243 12.52 17.61 -15.39
N GLU A 244 11.77 18.37 -16.19
CA GLU A 244 12.32 19.35 -17.12
C GLU A 244 12.77 20.65 -16.42
N ALA A 245 11.97 21.13 -15.46
CA ALA A 245 12.20 22.40 -14.80
C ALA A 245 13.29 22.38 -13.73
N ILE A 246 13.57 21.21 -13.13
CA ILE A 246 14.53 21.07 -12.02
C ILE A 246 15.56 20.00 -12.37
N PRO A 247 16.71 20.39 -12.93
CA PRO A 247 17.79 19.46 -13.25
C PRO A 247 18.23 18.66 -12.01
N GLY A 248 18.35 17.35 -12.16
CA GLY A 248 18.73 16.44 -11.07
C GLY A 248 17.58 15.99 -10.17
N TYR A 249 16.33 16.35 -10.49
CA TYR A 249 15.19 15.90 -9.69
C TYR A 249 15.01 14.38 -9.72
N GLU A 250 15.52 13.69 -10.73
CA GLU A 250 15.58 12.25 -10.83
C GLU A 250 16.36 11.59 -9.67
N GLU A 251 17.29 12.31 -9.04
CA GLU A 251 18.06 11.82 -7.89
C GLU A 251 17.31 11.98 -6.54
N VAL A 252 16.23 12.79 -6.51
CA VAL A 252 15.48 13.03 -5.28
C VAL A 252 14.77 11.76 -4.80
N GLY A 253 15.21 11.24 -3.67
CA GLY A 253 14.68 10.01 -3.11
C GLY A 253 14.94 8.77 -3.97
N ARG A 254 15.88 8.83 -4.93
CA ARG A 254 16.28 7.68 -5.73
C ARG A 254 16.88 6.59 -4.87
N ARG A 255 16.48 5.35 -5.12
CA ARG A 255 16.93 4.16 -4.40
C ARG A 255 17.33 3.06 -5.36
N ARG A 256 18.13 2.12 -4.87
CA ARG A 256 18.34 0.84 -5.53
C ARG A 256 16.99 0.14 -5.72
N ILE A 257 16.77 -0.46 -6.87
CA ILE A 257 15.51 -1.13 -7.20
C ILE A 257 15.49 -2.50 -6.50
N MET A 258 15.06 -2.49 -5.26
CA MET A 258 14.78 -3.68 -4.44
C MET A 258 13.37 -3.54 -3.88
N LEU A 259 12.40 -4.20 -4.49
CA LEU A 259 10.98 -4.02 -4.21
C LEU A 259 10.36 -5.30 -3.69
N GLY A 260 9.42 -5.16 -2.74
CA GLY A 260 8.60 -6.26 -2.23
C GLY A 260 7.12 -5.95 -2.34
N CYS A 261 6.35 -6.92 -2.82
CA CYS A 261 4.90 -6.91 -2.90
C CYS A 261 4.39 -8.26 -2.37
N TRP A 262 3.47 -8.23 -1.39
CA TRP A 262 2.93 -9.47 -0.81
C TRP A 262 1.65 -9.94 -1.52
N GLY A 263 1.23 -9.26 -2.57
CA GLY A 263 0.02 -9.57 -3.30
C GLY A 263 -1.26 -9.12 -2.60
N SER A 264 -2.34 -9.00 -3.36
CA SER A 264 -3.67 -8.62 -2.84
C SER A 264 -4.75 -8.91 -3.88
N LEU A 265 -6.01 -8.82 -3.46
CA LEU A 265 -7.18 -9.01 -4.30
C LEU A 265 -7.20 -10.43 -4.86
N ASN A 266 -7.66 -11.36 -4.03
CA ASN A 266 -7.66 -12.78 -4.35
C ASN A 266 -8.63 -13.11 -5.49
N ASP A 267 -8.20 -14.01 -6.38
CA ASP A 267 -9.14 -14.64 -7.31
C ASP A 267 -9.84 -15.82 -6.61
N PRO A 268 -11.15 -15.72 -6.31
CA PRO A 268 -11.88 -16.77 -5.60
C PRO A 268 -11.98 -18.09 -6.37
N GLU A 269 -11.71 -18.09 -7.66
CA GLU A 269 -11.66 -19.32 -8.46
C GLU A 269 -10.46 -20.20 -8.04
N TYR A 270 -9.34 -19.56 -7.66
CA TYR A 270 -8.07 -20.24 -7.38
C TYR A 270 -7.68 -20.21 -5.89
N CYS A 271 -8.01 -19.16 -5.16
CA CYS A 271 -7.62 -19.03 -3.76
C CYS A 271 -8.42 -19.99 -2.87
N ASP A 272 -7.75 -20.98 -2.31
CA ASP A 272 -8.31 -21.94 -1.37
C ASP A 272 -7.88 -21.71 0.09
N PHE A 273 -7.07 -20.67 0.33
CA PHE A 273 -6.48 -20.33 1.63
C PHE A 273 -5.68 -21.46 2.28
N THR A 274 -5.23 -22.47 1.54
CA THR A 274 -4.39 -23.52 2.11
C THR A 274 -2.91 -23.17 2.00
N TYR A 275 -2.16 -23.39 3.06
CA TYR A 275 -0.72 -23.17 3.06
C TYR A 275 -0.01 -23.99 1.99
N ARG A 276 -0.43 -25.24 1.81
CA ARG A 276 0.15 -26.15 0.81
C ARG A 276 0.07 -25.61 -0.61
N ASN A 277 -1.01 -24.92 -0.97
CA ASN A 277 -1.24 -24.41 -2.31
C ASN A 277 -0.89 -22.93 -2.45
N MET A 278 -0.30 -22.31 -1.41
CA MET A 278 -0.05 -20.87 -1.34
C MET A 278 0.78 -20.36 -2.53
N GLU A 279 1.73 -21.15 -3.03
CA GLU A 279 2.49 -20.81 -4.23
C GLU A 279 1.60 -20.69 -5.48
N SER A 280 0.64 -21.59 -5.65
CA SER A 280 -0.20 -21.63 -6.85
C SER A 280 -1.30 -20.57 -6.83
N TRP A 281 -2.08 -20.46 -5.73
CA TRP A 281 -3.15 -19.48 -5.68
C TRP A 281 -2.64 -18.05 -5.51
N GLY A 282 -1.51 -17.85 -4.85
CA GLY A 282 -0.90 -16.53 -4.71
C GLY A 282 -0.55 -15.89 -6.05
N ARG A 283 -0.08 -16.67 -7.03
CA ARG A 283 0.19 -16.19 -8.39
C ARG A 283 -1.04 -15.75 -9.18
N LYS A 284 -2.24 -16.07 -8.69
CA LYS A 284 -3.52 -15.69 -9.31
C LYS A 284 -4.15 -14.44 -8.69
N MET A 285 -3.54 -13.86 -7.67
CA MET A 285 -3.96 -12.57 -7.14
C MET A 285 -3.93 -11.48 -8.21
N PHE A 286 -4.91 -10.59 -8.18
CA PHE A 286 -4.98 -9.46 -9.13
C PHE A 286 -3.96 -8.35 -8.84
N VAL A 287 -3.31 -8.35 -7.70
CA VAL A 287 -2.04 -7.68 -7.44
C VAL A 287 -1.03 -8.78 -7.20
N THR A 288 -0.13 -9.00 -8.15
CA THR A 288 0.78 -10.15 -8.11
C THR A 288 1.79 -10.01 -6.99
N PRO A 289 1.96 -11.03 -6.12
CA PRO A 289 3.04 -11.03 -5.15
C PRO A 289 4.40 -11.20 -5.82
N GLY A 290 5.46 -10.69 -5.19
CA GLY A 290 6.81 -10.96 -5.68
C GLY A 290 7.88 -10.04 -5.10
N ILE A 291 9.11 -10.40 -5.43
CA ILE A 291 10.31 -9.68 -5.02
C ILE A 291 11.12 -9.33 -6.27
N VAL A 292 11.52 -8.07 -6.33
CA VAL A 292 12.38 -7.55 -7.39
C VAL A 292 13.69 -7.08 -6.78
N VAL A 293 14.81 -7.56 -7.31
CA VAL A 293 16.17 -7.17 -6.92
C VAL A 293 16.92 -6.69 -8.16
N ASP A 294 17.45 -5.48 -8.10
CA ASP A 294 18.12 -4.81 -9.22
C ASP A 294 17.30 -4.81 -10.53
N GLY A 295 16.00 -4.59 -10.37
CA GLY A 295 15.05 -4.54 -11.48
C GLY A 295 14.62 -5.90 -12.04
N LYS A 296 15.12 -7.00 -11.50
CA LYS A 296 14.78 -8.37 -11.94
C LYS A 296 13.80 -9.02 -10.96
N LEU A 297 12.77 -9.65 -11.49
CA LEU A 297 11.83 -10.43 -10.71
C LEU A 297 12.52 -11.72 -10.22
N VAL A 298 12.64 -11.85 -8.90
CA VAL A 298 13.31 -12.99 -8.23
C VAL A 298 12.32 -14.11 -7.98
N THR A 299 11.15 -13.79 -7.45
CA THR A 299 10.09 -14.77 -7.15
C THR A 299 8.71 -14.10 -7.23
N THR A 300 7.69 -14.90 -7.51
CA THR A 300 6.25 -14.57 -7.34
C THR A 300 5.59 -15.51 -6.33
N SER A 301 6.35 -16.31 -5.62
CA SER A 301 5.87 -17.31 -4.67
C SER A 301 5.62 -16.66 -3.30
N LEU A 302 4.39 -16.71 -2.80
CA LEU A 302 4.07 -16.32 -1.43
C LEU A 302 4.78 -17.22 -0.41
N LEU A 303 5.07 -18.48 -0.77
CA LEU A 303 5.81 -19.39 0.10
C LEU A 303 7.26 -18.91 0.29
N ASP A 304 7.95 -18.52 -0.79
CA ASP A 304 9.30 -17.96 -0.71
C ASP A 304 9.31 -16.65 0.06
N ILE A 305 8.28 -15.82 -0.14
CA ILE A 305 8.11 -14.58 0.61
C ILE A 305 8.00 -14.88 2.10
N ASN A 306 7.10 -15.77 2.51
CA ASN A 306 6.92 -16.16 3.90
C ASN A 306 8.22 -16.71 4.51
N LEU A 307 8.83 -17.69 3.86
CA LEU A 307 10.04 -18.35 4.37
C LEU A 307 11.24 -17.39 4.44
N GLY A 308 11.25 -16.33 3.66
CA GLY A 308 12.33 -15.34 3.62
C GLY A 308 12.22 -14.22 4.64
N ILE A 309 11.04 -13.93 5.23
CA ILE A 309 10.89 -12.81 6.17
C ILE A 309 11.72 -13.02 7.42
N ARG A 310 12.48 -11.98 7.83
CA ARG A 310 13.28 -11.96 9.06
C ARG A 310 13.08 -10.64 9.80
N ILE A 311 13.13 -10.71 11.13
CA ILE A 311 13.01 -9.56 12.03
C ILE A 311 14.35 -9.29 12.69
N LEU A 312 14.92 -8.10 12.42
CA LEU A 312 16.16 -7.64 13.01
C LEU A 312 15.88 -6.54 14.05
N LEU A 313 16.69 -6.51 15.12
CA LEU A 313 16.45 -5.69 16.30
C LEU A 313 17.49 -4.61 16.56
N GLY A 314 18.53 -4.49 15.72
CA GLY A 314 19.74 -3.71 16.00
C GLY A 314 19.52 -2.26 16.44
N SER A 315 18.47 -1.60 15.96
CA SER A 315 18.10 -0.20 16.34
C SER A 315 16.71 -0.11 16.96
N SER A 316 16.31 -1.13 17.73
CA SER A 316 14.99 -1.16 18.37
C SER A 316 15.07 -1.11 19.90
N PHE A 317 13.96 -0.72 20.55
CA PHE A 317 13.79 -0.79 22.01
C PHE A 317 13.42 -2.19 22.50
N TYR A 318 13.59 -3.22 21.68
CA TYR A 318 13.34 -4.60 22.08
C TYR A 318 14.63 -5.31 22.46
N GLU A 319 14.50 -6.24 23.41
CA GLU A 319 15.55 -7.18 23.74
C GLU A 319 15.66 -8.24 22.67
N ASP A 320 16.88 -8.66 22.37
CA ASP A 320 17.11 -9.79 21.47
C ASP A 320 16.52 -11.08 22.06
N TRP A 321 15.97 -11.90 21.21
CA TRP A 321 15.39 -13.19 21.58
C TRP A 321 16.07 -14.40 20.95
N GLU A 322 17.27 -14.24 20.44
CA GLU A 322 17.99 -15.31 19.75
C GLU A 322 18.19 -16.56 20.64
N ASP A 323 18.38 -16.35 21.96
CA ASP A 323 18.52 -17.41 22.95
C ASP A 323 17.17 -17.95 23.49
N GLN A 324 16.05 -17.45 23.01
CA GLN A 324 14.74 -17.92 23.46
C GLN A 324 14.34 -19.19 22.71
N PRO A 325 13.52 -20.09 23.32
CA PRO A 325 12.99 -21.27 22.62
C PRO A 325 12.15 -20.85 21.38
N MET A 326 12.33 -21.58 20.28
CA MET A 326 11.48 -21.38 19.10
C MET A 326 10.07 -21.96 19.34
N PHE A 327 9.04 -21.23 18.87
CA PHE A 327 7.68 -21.73 18.84
C PHE A 327 7.45 -22.69 17.69
N VAL A 328 8.09 -22.43 16.55
CA VAL A 328 7.97 -23.17 15.29
C VAL A 328 9.34 -23.44 14.71
N THR A 329 9.66 -24.69 14.45
CA THR A 329 10.95 -25.12 13.86
C THR A 329 10.83 -25.47 12.37
N GLN A 330 9.62 -25.77 11.91
CA GLN A 330 9.31 -26.10 10.53
C GLN A 330 7.94 -25.54 10.15
N ASP A 331 7.80 -25.19 8.88
CA ASP A 331 6.49 -24.84 8.32
C ASP A 331 5.63 -26.10 8.11
N PRO A 332 4.33 -25.97 7.71
CA PRO A 332 3.45 -27.10 7.42
C PRO A 332 3.91 -28.02 6.27
N LEU A 333 4.90 -27.61 5.49
CA LEU A 333 5.51 -28.42 4.41
C LEU A 333 6.84 -29.04 4.81
N GLY A 334 7.33 -28.81 6.04
CA GLY A 334 8.60 -29.32 6.54
C GLY A 334 9.81 -28.45 6.21
N ASN A 335 9.63 -27.24 5.67
CA ASN A 335 10.72 -26.31 5.46
C ASN A 335 11.21 -25.75 6.80
N PRO A 336 12.54 -25.62 7.02
CA PRO A 336 13.08 -25.12 8.28
C PRO A 336 12.71 -23.65 8.51
N ILE A 337 12.33 -23.34 9.74
CA ILE A 337 12.06 -22.00 10.24
C ILE A 337 13.14 -21.66 11.27
N ASP A 338 13.76 -20.51 11.16
CA ASP A 338 14.76 -20.04 12.11
C ASP A 338 14.20 -19.09 13.18
N GLN A 339 15.07 -18.71 14.11
CA GLN A 339 14.73 -17.86 15.26
C GLN A 339 14.29 -16.45 14.86
N ARG A 340 14.72 -15.93 13.70
CA ARG A 340 14.41 -14.56 13.22
C ARG A 340 13.14 -14.50 12.40
N HIS A 341 12.54 -15.63 12.08
CA HIS A 341 11.25 -15.67 11.39
C HIS A 341 10.14 -15.08 12.29
N PRO A 342 9.15 -14.33 11.74
CA PRO A 342 8.06 -13.73 12.53
C PRO A 342 7.30 -14.72 13.43
N TRP A 343 7.17 -15.98 13.04
CA TRP A 343 6.51 -17.01 13.85
C TRP A 343 7.23 -17.31 15.16
N ASN A 344 8.53 -17.00 15.26
CA ASN A 344 9.34 -17.17 16.47
C ASN A 344 9.57 -15.85 17.23
N GLN A 345 8.82 -14.81 16.91
CA GLN A 345 8.98 -13.50 17.51
C GLN A 345 8.59 -13.49 19.00
N HIS A 346 9.57 -13.22 19.86
CA HIS A 346 9.36 -12.89 21.26
C HIS A 346 9.47 -11.38 21.44
N THR A 347 8.35 -10.67 21.50
CA THR A 347 8.36 -9.22 21.70
C THR A 347 8.64 -8.89 23.16
N ILE A 348 9.89 -8.52 23.51
CA ILE A 348 10.33 -8.18 24.85
C ILE A 348 10.76 -6.71 24.87
N PRO A 349 9.89 -5.78 25.27
CA PRO A 349 10.24 -4.36 25.31
C PRO A 349 11.21 -4.06 26.46
N ARG A 350 12.28 -3.32 26.19
CA ARG A 350 13.31 -2.91 27.15
C ARG A 350 13.73 -1.46 26.92
N PRO A 351 12.84 -0.49 27.05
CA PRO A 351 13.16 0.91 26.80
C PRO A 351 14.27 1.43 27.73
N ALA A 352 14.34 0.96 28.99
CA ALA A 352 15.32 1.40 29.97
C ALA A 352 16.77 0.98 29.65
N LYS A 353 16.98 0.07 28.71
CA LYS A 353 18.32 -0.35 28.24
C LYS A 353 18.85 0.51 27.10
N ARG A 354 18.08 1.48 26.60
CA ARG A 354 18.42 2.31 25.45
C ARG A 354 18.29 3.78 25.83
N ASP A 355 19.20 4.59 25.34
CA ASP A 355 19.02 6.04 25.39
C ASP A 355 17.89 6.43 24.43
N PHE A 356 17.01 7.33 24.88
CA PHE A 356 15.97 7.90 24.03
C PHE A 356 16.57 8.96 23.12
N ASP A 357 17.61 8.59 22.40
CA ASP A 357 18.07 9.37 21.28
C ASP A 357 17.27 8.99 20.02
N SER A 358 17.40 9.78 19.00
CA SER A 358 16.68 9.61 17.72
C SER A 358 17.13 8.38 16.90
N LYS A 359 18.01 7.53 17.42
CA LYS A 359 18.57 6.36 16.73
C LYS A 359 17.82 5.07 17.01
N TYR A 360 16.96 5.03 18.04
CA TYR A 360 16.20 3.85 18.42
C TYR A 360 14.72 4.01 18.14
N SER A 361 14.05 2.89 17.88
CA SER A 361 12.66 2.84 17.41
C SER A 361 11.87 1.74 18.11
N TRP A 362 10.58 1.96 18.29
CA TRP A 362 9.62 0.90 18.62
C TRP A 362 9.28 0.02 17.41
N THR A 363 9.80 0.33 16.24
CA THR A 363 9.66 -0.49 15.03
C THR A 363 10.87 -1.40 14.89
N MET A 364 10.65 -2.69 14.73
CA MET A 364 11.66 -3.66 14.35
C MET A 364 12.01 -3.48 12.87
N SER A 365 13.12 -4.03 12.43
CA SER A 365 13.58 -3.94 11.04
C SER A 365 13.28 -5.25 10.29
N PRO A 366 12.17 -5.35 9.56
CA PRO A 366 11.91 -6.50 8.71
C PRO A 366 12.89 -6.53 7.54
N ARG A 367 13.32 -7.73 7.17
CA ARG A 367 14.19 -8.01 6.02
C ARG A 367 13.65 -9.24 5.29
N TRP A 368 14.07 -9.38 4.05
CA TRP A 368 13.89 -10.62 3.31
C TRP A 368 15.23 -11.27 3.11
N PHE A 369 15.37 -12.53 3.53
CA PHE A 369 16.59 -13.32 3.42
C PHE A 369 16.56 -14.10 2.12
N ASP A 370 17.53 -13.87 1.25
CA ASP A 370 17.62 -14.50 -0.08
C ASP A 370 18.39 -15.83 -0.08
N GLY A 371 18.78 -16.31 1.11
CA GLY A 371 19.67 -17.46 1.31
C GLY A 371 21.11 -17.05 1.62
N THR A 372 21.47 -15.79 1.43
CA THR A 372 22.82 -15.23 1.67
C THR A 372 22.74 -13.93 2.47
N ASP A 373 21.93 -12.97 2.00
CA ASP A 373 21.85 -11.62 2.54
C ASP A 373 20.46 -11.27 3.07
N HIS A 374 20.43 -10.43 4.10
CA HIS A 374 19.21 -9.83 4.63
C HIS A 374 18.86 -8.53 3.88
N LEU A 375 18.06 -8.64 2.83
CA LEU A 375 17.73 -7.53 1.95
C LEU A 375 16.69 -6.58 2.58
N ALA A 376 16.97 -5.28 2.53
CA ALA A 376 16.03 -4.22 2.89
C ALA A 376 15.19 -3.85 1.69
N LEU A 377 14.07 -4.55 1.49
CA LEU A 377 13.16 -4.26 0.39
C LEU A 377 12.43 -2.93 0.59
N ASP A 378 12.28 -2.16 -0.48
CA ASP A 378 11.40 -0.99 -0.50
C ASP A 378 9.94 -1.47 -0.64
N THR A 379 9.29 -1.63 0.49
CA THR A 379 7.87 -2.00 0.59
C THR A 379 7.00 -0.79 0.87
N GLY A 380 7.57 0.25 1.47
CA GLY A 380 6.84 1.47 1.85
C GLY A 380 6.48 2.38 0.67
N GLY A 381 7.07 2.17 -0.52
CA GLY A 381 6.63 2.78 -1.76
C GLY A 381 5.29 2.25 -2.26
N GLY A 382 4.78 1.13 -1.71
CA GLY A 382 3.49 0.50 -2.00
C GLY A 382 3.14 0.43 -3.49
N PRO A 383 2.47 1.44 -4.04
CA PRO A 383 1.99 1.42 -5.42
C PRO A 383 3.06 1.13 -6.47
N ILE A 384 4.27 1.67 -6.33
CA ILE A 384 5.33 1.41 -7.31
C ILE A 384 5.79 -0.05 -7.29
N ALA A 385 5.88 -0.66 -6.09
CA ALA A 385 6.24 -2.06 -5.95
C ALA A 385 5.15 -2.97 -6.55
N ARG A 386 3.87 -2.68 -6.28
CA ARG A 386 2.72 -3.42 -6.82
C ARG A 386 2.70 -3.40 -8.34
N LEU A 387 2.77 -2.20 -8.94
CA LEU A 387 2.75 -2.07 -10.39
C LEU A 387 3.99 -2.70 -11.03
N TRP A 388 5.17 -2.52 -10.44
CA TRP A 388 6.42 -3.07 -10.96
C TRP A 388 6.43 -4.60 -10.97
N VAL A 389 6.11 -5.21 -9.83
CA VAL A 389 6.02 -6.67 -9.71
C VAL A 389 4.94 -7.23 -10.64
N THR A 390 3.74 -6.63 -10.64
CA THR A 390 2.62 -7.06 -11.50
C THR A 390 2.98 -6.93 -12.97
N ALA A 391 3.63 -5.83 -13.38
CA ALA A 391 4.08 -5.62 -14.75
C ALA A 391 5.06 -6.71 -15.20
N LEU A 392 6.13 -6.94 -14.41
CA LEU A 392 7.15 -7.96 -14.74
C LEU A 392 6.59 -9.37 -14.75
N ALA A 393 5.68 -9.70 -13.83
CA ALA A 393 5.10 -11.03 -13.73
C ALA A 393 4.22 -11.39 -14.93
N GLY A 394 3.52 -10.41 -15.54
CA GLY A 394 2.70 -10.65 -16.72
C GLY A 394 1.52 -11.61 -16.50
N LEU A 395 1.00 -11.72 -15.27
CA LEU A 395 0.02 -12.73 -14.87
C LEU A 395 -1.43 -12.21 -14.80
N VAL A 396 -1.62 -10.89 -14.77
CA VAL A 396 -2.96 -10.27 -14.69
C VAL A 396 -3.49 -10.03 -16.10
N ASP A 397 -4.68 -10.57 -16.38
CA ASP A 397 -5.39 -10.36 -17.66
C ASP A 397 -6.90 -10.33 -17.40
N THR A 398 -7.48 -9.13 -17.35
CA THR A 398 -8.91 -8.86 -17.22
C THR A 398 -9.36 -7.90 -18.32
N PRO A 399 -10.66 -7.69 -18.55
CA PRO A 399 -11.13 -6.70 -19.53
C PRO A 399 -10.63 -5.27 -19.28
N TYR A 400 -10.28 -4.95 -18.02
CA TYR A 400 -9.92 -3.59 -17.59
C TYR A 400 -8.45 -3.42 -17.25
N VAL A 401 -7.76 -4.50 -16.91
CA VAL A 401 -6.35 -4.43 -16.48
C VAL A 401 -5.59 -5.61 -17.06
N LYS A 402 -4.43 -5.30 -17.65
CA LYS A 402 -3.53 -6.32 -18.22
C LYS A 402 -2.07 -6.01 -17.93
N SER A 403 -1.34 -6.98 -17.42
CA SER A 403 0.12 -6.92 -17.30
C SER A 403 0.79 -7.54 -18.52
N THR A 404 1.92 -6.96 -18.98
CA THR A 404 2.51 -7.30 -20.29
C THR A 404 3.91 -7.91 -20.21
N GLY A 405 4.51 -8.00 -19.01
CA GLY A 405 5.91 -8.36 -18.80
C GLY A 405 6.83 -7.14 -18.68
N HIS A 406 6.36 -5.94 -19.01
CA HIS A 406 7.13 -4.68 -18.92
C HIS A 406 6.28 -3.44 -18.62
N SER A 407 4.97 -3.58 -18.67
CA SER A 407 4.01 -2.50 -18.37
C SER A 407 2.70 -3.06 -17.83
N VAL A 408 1.84 -2.15 -17.37
CA VAL A 408 0.44 -2.44 -17.02
C VAL A 408 -0.45 -1.55 -17.86
N LEU A 409 -1.37 -2.17 -18.60
CA LEU A 409 -2.43 -1.49 -19.34
C LEU A 409 -3.69 -1.41 -18.46
N ILE A 410 -4.29 -0.23 -18.40
CA ILE A 410 -5.50 0.04 -17.62
C ILE A 410 -6.54 0.65 -18.56
N ASN A 411 -7.57 -0.13 -18.87
CA ASN A 411 -8.66 0.31 -19.73
C ASN A 411 -9.85 0.78 -18.88
N LEU A 412 -10.13 2.07 -18.92
CA LEU A 412 -11.30 2.67 -18.28
C LEU A 412 -12.39 2.88 -19.32
N PRO A 413 -13.56 2.21 -19.18
CA PRO A 413 -14.59 2.19 -20.19
C PRO A 413 -15.23 3.55 -20.39
N ARG A 414 -15.93 3.74 -21.52
CA ARG A 414 -16.73 4.92 -21.79
C ARG A 414 -17.76 5.15 -20.66
N THR A 415 -17.89 6.40 -20.24
CA THR A 415 -18.95 6.87 -19.34
C THR A 415 -19.91 7.80 -20.09
N ALA A 416 -20.91 8.34 -19.40
CA ALA A 416 -21.85 9.29 -20.01
C ALA A 416 -21.15 10.58 -20.50
N THR A 417 -20.08 11.01 -19.83
CA THR A 417 -19.42 12.30 -20.07
C THR A 417 -18.01 12.17 -20.68
N LYS A 418 -17.36 11.01 -20.61
CA LYS A 418 -15.97 10.80 -21.03
C LYS A 418 -15.84 9.56 -21.93
N PRO A 419 -15.03 9.63 -23.00
CA PRO A 419 -14.73 8.48 -23.84
C PRO A 419 -14.00 7.38 -23.09
N GLU A 420 -13.91 6.19 -23.67
CA GLU A 420 -12.99 5.14 -23.25
C GLU A 420 -11.55 5.63 -23.36
N VAL A 421 -10.70 5.22 -22.41
CA VAL A 421 -9.27 5.53 -22.41
C VAL A 421 -8.49 4.34 -21.88
N THR A 422 -7.34 4.07 -22.51
CA THR A 422 -6.36 3.12 -21.99
C THR A 422 -5.12 3.87 -21.55
N PHE A 423 -4.79 3.74 -20.29
CA PHE A 423 -3.52 4.21 -19.72
C PHE A 423 -2.50 3.07 -19.73
N GLU A 424 -1.25 3.41 -19.98
CA GLU A 424 -0.14 2.48 -19.87
C GLU A 424 0.87 2.98 -18.83
N TRP A 425 0.99 2.26 -17.72
CA TRP A 425 2.08 2.48 -16.79
C TRP A 425 3.27 1.61 -17.22
N LYS A 426 4.34 2.26 -17.66
CA LYS A 426 5.60 1.59 -18.03
C LYS A 426 6.52 1.55 -16.82
N ILE A 427 7.27 0.45 -16.67
CA ILE A 427 8.30 0.33 -15.66
C ILE A 427 9.30 1.47 -15.84
N PRO A 428 9.46 2.38 -14.84
CA PRO A 428 10.38 3.50 -14.97
C PRO A 428 11.84 3.05 -14.84
N GLN A 429 12.76 3.89 -15.29
CA GLN A 429 14.18 3.61 -15.22
C GLN A 429 14.70 3.52 -13.77
N TRP A 430 14.07 4.24 -12.85
CA TRP A 430 14.45 4.30 -11.43
C TRP A 430 13.24 4.47 -10.52
N SER A 431 13.45 4.15 -9.23
CA SER A 431 12.48 4.46 -8.17
C SER A 431 12.95 5.73 -7.44
N ASN A 432 12.24 6.82 -7.64
CA ASN A 432 12.49 8.12 -6.99
C ASN A 432 11.18 8.73 -6.45
N ALA A 433 11.22 9.95 -5.94
CA ALA A 433 10.05 10.58 -5.33
C ALA A 433 8.90 10.79 -6.33
N LEU A 434 9.19 11.25 -7.56
CA LEU A 434 8.16 11.50 -8.58
C LEU A 434 7.54 10.19 -9.09
N GLU A 435 8.36 9.19 -9.41
CA GLU A 435 7.85 7.90 -9.91
C GLU A 435 7.03 7.13 -8.88
N ARG A 436 7.34 7.26 -7.58
CA ARG A 436 6.49 6.69 -6.53
C ARG A 436 5.12 7.36 -6.46
N ASN A 437 5.06 8.68 -6.69
CA ASN A 437 3.79 9.42 -6.74
C ASN A 437 3.04 9.15 -8.05
N ARG A 438 3.72 9.11 -9.19
CA ARG A 438 3.12 8.70 -10.48
C ARG A 438 2.50 7.31 -10.38
N ALA A 439 3.23 6.34 -9.83
CA ALA A 439 2.73 4.99 -9.60
C ALA A 439 1.48 4.98 -8.71
N ARG A 440 1.39 5.85 -7.68
CA ARG A 440 0.19 5.96 -6.84
C ARG A 440 -1.02 6.44 -7.63
N THR A 441 -0.84 7.40 -8.54
CA THR A 441 -1.92 7.86 -9.41
C THR A 441 -2.39 6.74 -10.35
N TYR A 442 -1.45 6.03 -11.00
CA TYR A 442 -1.80 4.90 -11.87
C TYR A 442 -2.44 3.73 -11.12
N PHE A 443 -2.00 3.46 -9.88
CA PHE A 443 -2.59 2.40 -9.08
C PHE A 443 -4.03 2.70 -8.65
N GLN A 444 -4.41 3.95 -8.53
CA GLN A 444 -5.82 4.35 -8.36
C GLN A 444 -6.68 3.93 -9.57
N ALA A 445 -6.20 4.19 -10.78
CA ALA A 445 -6.87 3.77 -12.01
C ALA A 445 -6.90 2.24 -12.14
N TYR A 446 -5.82 1.57 -11.73
CA TYR A 446 -5.72 0.11 -11.65
C TYR A 446 -6.81 -0.47 -10.74
N ALA A 447 -6.93 0.05 -9.52
CA ALA A 447 -7.94 -0.38 -8.54
C ALA A 447 -9.37 -0.13 -9.06
N ALA A 448 -9.60 1.00 -9.74
CA ALA A 448 -10.90 1.31 -10.35
C ALA A 448 -11.24 0.32 -11.48
N GLY A 449 -10.28 -0.05 -12.33
CA GLY A 449 -10.47 -1.05 -13.37
C GLY A 449 -10.78 -2.44 -12.78
N LEU A 450 -10.07 -2.85 -11.75
CA LEU A 450 -10.36 -4.11 -11.06
C LEU A 450 -11.72 -4.09 -10.35
N ALA A 451 -12.09 -2.97 -9.73
CA ALA A 451 -13.41 -2.84 -9.08
C ALA A 451 -14.57 -3.00 -10.07
N LEU A 452 -14.41 -2.54 -11.33
CA LEU A 452 -15.38 -2.82 -12.40
C LEU A 452 -15.49 -4.33 -12.66
N HIS A 453 -14.35 -4.99 -12.82
CA HIS A 453 -14.30 -6.44 -13.01
C HIS A 453 -14.97 -7.20 -11.85
N PHE A 454 -14.64 -6.88 -10.62
CA PHE A 454 -15.19 -7.55 -9.43
C PHE A 454 -16.69 -7.33 -9.29
N ALA A 455 -17.19 -6.12 -9.58
CA ALA A 455 -18.62 -5.83 -9.56
C ALA A 455 -19.39 -6.63 -10.62
N GLU A 456 -18.81 -6.82 -11.80
CA GLU A 456 -19.40 -7.67 -12.84
C GLU A 456 -19.45 -9.15 -12.41
N GLN A 457 -18.36 -9.66 -11.81
CA GLN A 457 -18.32 -11.02 -11.29
C GLN A 457 -19.35 -11.22 -10.15
N ALA A 458 -19.40 -10.30 -9.18
CA ALA A 458 -20.36 -10.35 -8.09
C ALA A 458 -21.82 -10.32 -8.59
N LEU A 459 -22.13 -9.43 -9.54
CA LEU A 459 -23.45 -9.37 -10.19
C LEU A 459 -23.77 -10.67 -10.94
N SER A 460 -22.79 -11.28 -11.59
CA SER A 460 -22.94 -12.58 -12.25
C SER A 460 -23.35 -13.67 -11.25
N GLU A 461 -22.70 -13.73 -10.09
CA GLU A 461 -23.03 -14.69 -9.04
C GLU A 461 -24.47 -14.48 -8.53
N VAL A 462 -24.87 -13.24 -8.23
CA VAL A 462 -26.25 -12.92 -7.79
C VAL A 462 -27.28 -13.32 -8.85
N ARG A 463 -27.01 -13.06 -10.14
CA ARG A 463 -27.90 -13.46 -11.24
C ARG A 463 -28.06 -14.97 -11.39
N LYS A 464 -27.03 -15.74 -11.06
CA LYS A 464 -27.09 -17.20 -11.01
C LYS A 464 -27.83 -17.74 -9.79
N GLY A 465 -28.23 -16.87 -8.85
CA GLY A 465 -28.87 -17.25 -7.58
C GLY A 465 -27.89 -17.57 -6.46
N ASN A 466 -26.59 -17.37 -6.68
CA ASN A 466 -25.56 -17.56 -5.65
C ASN A 466 -25.50 -16.30 -4.78
N THR A 467 -26.17 -16.33 -3.62
CA THR A 467 -26.25 -15.20 -2.69
C THR A 467 -25.48 -15.41 -1.38
N LYS A 468 -24.83 -16.57 -1.26
CA LYS A 468 -24.04 -16.90 -0.07
C LYS A 468 -22.75 -16.09 -0.04
N THR A 469 -22.48 -15.43 1.08
CA THR A 469 -21.34 -14.54 1.28
C THR A 469 -20.41 -14.97 2.40
N TRP A 470 -20.80 -16.01 3.17
CA TRP A 470 -20.08 -16.48 4.33
C TRP A 470 -20.19 -18.00 4.51
N GLU A 471 -19.12 -18.63 4.98
CA GLU A 471 -19.04 -20.05 5.37
C GLU A 471 -18.80 -20.18 6.87
N PRO A 472 -19.48 -21.11 7.57
CA PRO A 472 -19.19 -21.41 8.95
C PRO A 472 -17.82 -22.10 9.08
N PHE A 473 -17.16 -21.86 10.21
CA PHE A 473 -15.86 -22.45 10.52
C PHE A 473 -15.81 -23.02 11.93
N LYS A 474 -14.81 -23.87 12.16
CA LYS A 474 -14.45 -24.37 13.48
C LYS A 474 -13.02 -23.96 13.79
N VAL A 475 -12.80 -23.38 14.97
CA VAL A 475 -11.45 -23.07 15.44
C VAL A 475 -10.75 -24.38 15.81
N PRO A 476 -9.57 -24.68 15.25
CA PRO A 476 -8.79 -25.85 15.62
C PRO A 476 -8.14 -25.66 17.00
N ASP A 477 -7.76 -26.77 17.65
CA ASP A 477 -7.08 -26.72 18.94
C ASP A 477 -5.65 -26.17 18.80
N GLU A 478 -4.98 -26.46 17.69
CA GLU A 478 -3.62 -26.00 17.37
C GLU A 478 -3.49 -25.66 15.89
N GLY A 479 -2.61 -24.74 15.56
CA GLY A 479 -2.30 -24.40 14.18
C GLY A 479 -1.31 -23.24 14.06
N VAL A 480 -0.61 -23.18 12.94
CA VAL A 480 0.18 -22.04 12.51
C VAL A 480 -0.23 -21.65 11.10
N SER A 481 -0.33 -20.36 10.85
CA SER A 481 -0.79 -19.82 9.56
C SER A 481 -0.20 -18.46 9.31
N CYS A 482 -0.41 -17.95 8.11
CA CYS A 482 -0.03 -16.59 7.73
C CYS A 482 -1.12 -16.00 6.83
N GLY A 483 -1.31 -14.69 6.94
CA GLY A 483 -2.12 -13.89 6.04
C GLY A 483 -1.23 -12.89 5.33
N PHE A 484 -1.48 -12.66 4.06
CA PHE A 484 -0.79 -11.69 3.24
C PHE A 484 -1.78 -10.80 2.52
N THR A 485 -1.49 -9.52 2.48
CA THR A 485 -2.13 -8.54 1.60
C THR A 485 -1.21 -7.36 1.39
N GLU A 486 -1.58 -6.49 0.50
CA GLU A 486 -1.01 -5.17 0.36
C GLU A 486 -1.90 -4.17 1.10
N ALA A 487 -1.43 -3.62 2.22
CA ALA A 487 -2.06 -2.42 2.76
C ALA A 487 -1.84 -1.24 1.81
N VAL A 488 -2.67 -0.23 1.91
CA VAL A 488 -2.63 0.94 1.00
C VAL A 488 -1.23 1.55 0.84
N ARG A 489 -0.36 1.43 1.84
CA ARG A 489 0.99 2.04 1.84
C ARG A 489 2.14 1.04 1.87
N GLY A 490 1.87 -0.22 1.66
CA GLY A 490 2.91 -1.25 1.55
C GLY A 490 2.47 -2.62 2.00
N VAL A 491 3.41 -3.53 2.09
CA VAL A 491 3.17 -4.93 2.43
C VAL A 491 2.60 -5.10 3.84
N LEU A 492 1.75 -6.08 3.99
CA LEU A 492 1.18 -6.48 5.26
C LEU A 492 1.16 -8.01 5.39
N SER A 493 1.63 -8.51 6.53
CA SER A 493 1.52 -9.92 6.89
C SER A 493 1.15 -10.07 8.37
N HIS A 494 0.31 -11.05 8.65
CA HIS A 494 -0.09 -11.46 9.99
C HIS A 494 0.17 -12.92 10.22
#